data_7e583c26dff3869b6e952ebbb62cf280
#
_entry.id   7e583c26dff3869b6e952ebbb62cf280
#
_cell.length_a   1.000
_cell.length_b   1.000
_cell.length_c   1.000
_cell.angle_alpha   90.00
_cell.angle_beta   90.00
_cell.angle_gamma   90.00
#
_symmetry.space_group_name_H-M   'P 1'
#
loop_
_entity.id
_entity.type
_entity.pdbx_description
1 polymer ?
#
loop_
_entity_poly.entity_id
_entity_poly.type
_entity_poly.pdbx_seq_one_letter_code
_entity_poly.pdbx_strand_id
1 'polypeptide(L)'
;MESYNVLMDISIDSETKDIILNLSRNYSEIQKLDAISSTPVGYRYVVVLTIYVDGNMSTFDSHSLADKFEKDVNSLDNIYKAIVHVNPI
;
A
#
# COMPACT_ATOMS: atom_id res chain seq x y z
N MET A 1 3.00 -18.12 9.54
CA MET A 1 3.24 -18.17 8.09
C MET A 1 2.83 -16.86 7.43
N GLU A 2 3.70 -16.31 6.68
CA GLU A 2 3.43 -15.06 6.01
C GLU A 2 2.50 -15.26 4.83
N SER A 3 1.41 -14.50 4.81
CA SER A 3 0.42 -14.62 3.74
C SER A 3 0.55 -13.52 2.69
N TYR A 4 1.41 -12.55 2.92
CA TYR A 4 1.59 -11.48 1.94
C TYR A 4 2.64 -11.84 0.92
N ASN A 5 2.32 -11.53 -0.32
CA ASN A 5 3.33 -11.41 -1.35
C ASN A 5 3.44 -9.95 -1.71
N VAL A 6 4.64 -9.40 -1.58
CA VAL A 6 4.87 -8.01 -1.93
C VAL A 6 5.83 -7.98 -3.09
N LEU A 7 5.35 -7.52 -4.22
CA LEU A 7 6.17 -7.34 -5.40
C LEU A 7 6.66 -5.91 -5.42
N MET A 8 7.80 -5.70 -4.78
CA MET A 8 8.38 -4.37 -4.65
C MET A 8 9.55 -4.21 -5.60
N ASP A 9 9.25 -4.24 -6.87
CA ASP A 9 10.26 -4.02 -7.89
C ASP A 9 10.45 -2.52 -8.10
N ILE A 10 10.87 -1.84 -7.03
CA ILE A 10 10.97 -0.39 -7.01
C ILE A 10 12.20 -0.01 -6.20
N SER A 11 12.66 1.22 -6.38
CA SER A 11 13.89 1.69 -5.73
C SER A 11 13.64 2.38 -4.40
N ILE A 12 12.63 1.95 -3.67
CA ILE A 12 12.41 2.44 -2.32
C ILE A 12 13.31 1.68 -1.35
N ASP A 13 13.78 2.36 -0.31
CA ASP A 13 14.65 1.71 0.66
C ASP A 13 13.88 0.67 1.47
N SER A 14 14.61 -0.32 2.01
CA SER A 14 13.99 -1.46 2.68
C SER A 14 13.28 -1.06 3.96
N GLU A 15 13.76 -0.03 4.64
CA GLU A 15 13.11 0.44 5.86
C GLU A 15 11.72 0.98 5.57
N THR A 16 11.60 1.81 4.54
CA THR A 16 10.30 2.37 4.15
C THR A 16 9.38 1.26 3.66
N LYS A 17 9.92 0.31 2.92
CA LYS A 17 9.13 -0.84 2.47
C LYS A 17 8.54 -1.61 3.66
N ASP A 18 9.36 -1.86 4.67
CA ASP A 18 8.91 -2.58 5.86
C ASP A 18 7.85 -1.81 6.62
N ILE A 19 7.97 -0.49 6.70
CA ILE A 19 6.98 0.34 7.35
C ILE A 19 5.63 0.24 6.62
N ILE A 20 5.65 0.31 5.30
CA ILE A 20 4.43 0.19 4.50
C ILE A 20 3.79 -1.18 4.68
N LEU A 21 4.61 -2.24 4.70
CA LEU A 21 4.12 -3.58 4.95
C LEU A 21 3.44 -3.69 6.32
N ASN A 22 4.08 -3.13 7.33
CA ASN A 22 3.52 -3.16 8.68
C ASN A 22 2.20 -2.40 8.77
N LEU A 23 2.10 -1.27 8.07
CA LEU A 23 0.84 -0.54 8.00
C LEU A 23 -0.26 -1.39 7.38
N SER A 24 0.05 -2.11 6.30
CA SER A 24 -0.95 -2.93 5.64
C SER A 24 -1.46 -4.06 6.54
N ARG A 25 -0.63 -4.53 7.45
CA ARG A 25 -1.02 -5.59 8.39
C ARG A 25 -1.99 -5.13 9.45
N ASN A 26 -2.15 -3.84 9.64
CA ASN A 26 -3.17 -3.30 10.54
C ASN A 26 -4.58 -3.45 9.97
N TYR A 27 -4.69 -3.80 8.71
CA TYR A 27 -5.97 -3.97 8.03
C TYR A 27 -6.13 -5.42 7.63
N SER A 28 -6.94 -6.16 8.38
CA SER A 28 -7.13 -7.59 8.10
C SER A 28 -7.79 -7.84 6.75
N GLU A 29 -8.49 -6.84 6.23
CA GLU A 29 -9.15 -6.94 4.93
C GLU A 29 -8.20 -6.93 3.74
N ILE A 30 -6.97 -6.43 3.94
CA ILE A 30 -5.96 -6.42 2.88
C ILE A 30 -5.34 -7.81 2.79
N GLN A 31 -5.59 -8.50 1.69
CA GLN A 31 -5.10 -9.86 1.50
C GLN A 31 -3.75 -9.91 0.81
N LYS A 32 -3.44 -8.88 0.03
CA LYS A 32 -2.18 -8.82 -0.70
C LYS A 32 -1.86 -7.37 -0.99
N LEU A 33 -0.58 -7.05 -1.04
CA LEU A 33 -0.08 -5.72 -1.37
C LEU A 33 0.95 -5.82 -2.49
N ASP A 34 0.73 -5.07 -3.55
CA ASP A 34 1.70 -4.93 -4.63
C ASP A 34 2.13 -3.48 -4.70
N ALA A 35 3.41 -3.26 -4.95
CA ALA A 35 3.91 -1.94 -5.27
C ALA A 35 4.12 -1.86 -6.78
N ILE A 36 3.43 -0.94 -7.43
CA ILE A 36 3.48 -0.78 -8.87
C ILE A 36 4.69 0.04 -9.26
N SER A 37 4.92 1.15 -8.57
CA SER A 37 6.03 2.02 -8.90
C SER A 37 6.43 2.86 -7.70
N SER A 38 7.66 3.34 -7.74
CA SER A 38 8.16 4.30 -6.78
C SER A 38 9.09 5.26 -7.53
N THR A 39 8.85 6.55 -7.35
CA THR A 39 9.62 7.59 -8.02
C THR A 39 10.21 8.50 -6.96
N PRO A 40 11.54 8.67 -6.92
CA PRO A 40 12.13 9.56 -5.92
C PRO A 40 11.85 11.02 -6.25
N VAL A 41 11.57 11.80 -5.20
CA VAL A 41 11.39 13.24 -5.27
C VAL A 41 12.18 13.82 -4.10
N GLY A 42 13.44 14.21 -4.36
CA GLY A 42 14.36 14.55 -3.28
C GLY A 42 14.63 13.35 -2.40
N TYR A 43 14.45 13.49 -1.10
CA TYR A 43 14.60 12.37 -0.18
C TYR A 43 13.29 11.58 0.01
N ARG A 44 12.23 12.01 -0.65
CA ARG A 44 10.92 11.38 -0.53
C ARG A 44 10.59 10.57 -1.77
N TYR A 45 9.47 9.88 -1.71
CA TYR A 45 9.02 9.03 -2.81
C TYR A 45 7.56 9.29 -3.14
N VAL A 46 7.26 9.21 -4.44
CA VAL A 46 5.88 9.04 -4.90
C VAL A 46 5.70 7.55 -5.14
N VAL A 47 4.73 6.93 -4.47
CA VAL A 47 4.52 5.49 -4.59
C VAL A 47 3.12 5.21 -5.10
N VAL A 48 2.99 4.20 -5.95
CA VAL A 48 1.71 3.70 -6.41
C VAL A 48 1.60 2.25 -5.95
N LEU A 49 0.57 1.98 -5.15
CA LEU A 49 0.38 0.69 -4.51
C LEU A 49 -0.97 0.12 -4.95
N THR A 50 -1.07 -1.20 -4.94
CA THR A 50 -2.35 -1.88 -5.14
C THR A 50 -2.58 -2.80 -3.96
N ILE A 51 -3.76 -2.70 -3.35
CA ILE A 51 -4.18 -3.64 -2.33
C ILE A 51 -5.24 -4.56 -2.92
N TYR A 52 -5.25 -5.80 -2.45
CA TYR A 52 -6.22 -6.80 -2.91
C TYR A 52 -7.12 -7.19 -1.75
N VAL A 53 -8.40 -7.24 -2.02
CA VAL A 53 -9.42 -7.51 -1.00
C VAL A 53 -10.35 -8.61 -1.51
N ASP A 54 -11.17 -9.14 -0.59
CA ASP A 54 -12.18 -10.13 -0.94
C ASP A 54 -13.10 -9.55 -2.00
N GLY A 55 -13.34 -10.31 -3.07
CA GLY A 55 -14.22 -9.89 -4.15
C GLY A 55 -15.66 -9.67 -3.72
N ASN A 56 -16.05 -10.18 -2.54
CA ASN A 56 -17.40 -9.95 -2.01
C ASN A 56 -17.53 -8.65 -1.23
N MET A 57 -16.43 -7.96 -1.01
CA MET A 57 -16.47 -6.66 -0.32
C MET A 57 -17.19 -5.64 -1.18
N SER A 58 -18.04 -4.81 -0.57
CA SER A 58 -18.74 -3.78 -1.33
C SER A 58 -17.77 -2.74 -1.87
N THR A 59 -18.18 -2.07 -2.95
CA THR A 59 -17.36 -1.00 -3.52
C THR A 59 -17.14 0.11 -2.51
N PHE A 60 -18.17 0.46 -1.74
CA PHE A 60 -18.05 1.49 -0.72
C PHE A 60 -16.99 1.10 0.33
N ASP A 61 -17.06 -0.13 0.82
CA ASP A 61 -16.15 -0.58 1.86
C ASP A 61 -14.73 -0.69 1.34
N SER A 62 -14.54 -1.18 0.12
CA SER A 62 -13.21 -1.32 -0.45
C SER A 62 -12.56 0.04 -0.71
N HIS A 63 -13.32 1.01 -1.20
CA HIS A 63 -12.80 2.36 -1.39
C HIS A 63 -12.49 3.03 -0.07
N SER A 64 -13.32 2.83 0.94
CA SER A 64 -13.08 3.38 2.27
C SER A 64 -11.80 2.82 2.87
N LEU A 65 -11.57 1.51 2.69
CA LEU A 65 -10.36 0.86 3.14
C LEU A 65 -9.12 1.44 2.43
N ALA A 66 -9.21 1.58 1.11
CA ALA A 66 -8.11 2.13 0.33
C ALA A 66 -7.77 3.55 0.77
N ASP A 67 -8.79 4.37 1.04
CA ASP A 67 -8.58 5.74 1.50
C ASP A 67 -7.88 5.78 2.85
N LYS A 68 -8.27 4.91 3.77
CA LYS A 68 -7.64 4.86 5.09
C LYS A 68 -6.18 4.45 4.98
N PHE A 69 -5.91 3.42 4.21
CA PHE A 69 -4.55 2.95 4.03
C PHE A 69 -3.70 4.02 3.33
N GLU A 70 -4.27 4.67 2.31
CA GLU A 70 -3.57 5.74 1.61
C GLU A 70 -3.20 6.88 2.54
N LYS A 71 -4.11 7.26 3.45
CA LYS A 71 -3.81 8.29 4.44
C LYS A 71 -2.68 7.87 5.36
N ASP A 72 -2.67 6.61 5.78
CA ASP A 72 -1.61 6.11 6.65
C ASP A 72 -0.25 6.18 5.95
N VAL A 73 -0.19 5.77 4.68
CA VAL A 73 1.06 5.81 3.94
C VAL A 73 1.49 7.25 3.69
N ASN A 74 0.55 8.12 3.37
CA ASN A 74 0.85 9.54 3.14
C ASN A 74 1.34 10.26 4.41
N SER A 75 1.09 9.70 5.58
CA SER A 75 1.56 10.29 6.83
C SER A 75 3.04 10.01 7.10
N LEU A 76 3.67 9.14 6.34
CA LEU A 76 5.08 8.82 6.53
C LEU A 76 5.96 9.96 6.03
N ASP A 77 7.02 10.25 6.77
CA ASP A 77 7.86 11.41 6.50
C ASP A 77 8.51 11.35 5.12
N ASN A 78 8.95 10.18 4.71
CA ASN A 78 9.67 10.02 3.44
C ASN A 78 8.75 9.66 2.26
N ILE A 79 7.44 9.78 2.43
CA ILE A 79 6.50 9.63 1.33
C ILE A 79 5.98 11.01 0.94
N TYR A 80 6.26 11.40 -0.29
CA TYR A 80 5.75 12.65 -0.83
C TYR A 80 4.27 12.50 -1.17
N LYS A 81 3.93 11.40 -1.83
CA LYS A 81 2.55 11.10 -2.18
C LYS A 81 2.41 9.60 -2.40
N ALA A 82 1.33 9.05 -1.89
CA ALA A 82 0.96 7.66 -2.16
C ALA A 82 -0.39 7.64 -2.86
N ILE A 83 -0.49 6.77 -3.85
CA ILE A 83 -1.74 6.49 -4.56
C ILE A 83 -2.01 5.00 -4.35
N VAL A 84 -3.20 4.69 -3.85
CA VAL A 84 -3.58 3.31 -3.55
C VAL A 84 -4.76 2.91 -4.42
N HIS A 85 -4.55 1.88 -5.23
CA HIS A 85 -5.61 1.22 -5.98
C HIS A 85 -6.10 0.01 -5.21
N VAL A 86 -7.37 -0.33 -5.36
CA VAL A 86 -7.93 -1.51 -4.74
C VAL A 86 -8.51 -2.41 -5.82
N ASN A 87 -8.16 -3.69 -5.75
CA ASN A 87 -8.67 -4.70 -6.70
C ASN A 87 -9.26 -5.86 -5.92
N PRO A 88 -10.32 -6.46 -6.43
CA PRO A 88 -10.86 -7.69 -5.84
C PRO A 88 -10.00 -8.89 -6.20
N ILE A 89 -10.02 -9.86 -5.33
CA ILE A 89 -9.41 -11.16 -5.60
C ILE A 89 -10.49 -12.16 -5.95
#